data_58b0b6460806e3fac5f5b8b84bec5d09
#
_entry.id   58b0b6460806e3fac5f5b8b84bec5d09
#
_cell.length_a   1.000
_cell.length_b   1.000
_cell.length_c   1.000
_cell.angle_alpha   90.00
_cell.angle_beta   90.00
_cell.angle_gamma   90.00
#
_symmetry.space_group_name_H-M   'P 1'
#
loop_
_entity.id
_entity.type
_entity.pdbx_description
1 polymer ?
#
loop_
_entity_poly.entity_id
_entity_poly.type
_entity_poly.pdbx_seq_one_letter_code
_entity_poly.pdbx_strand_id
1 'polypeptide(L)'
;MQRREFLSTTLATAAASALSNRAVAQTPAAAPPVRIGVDIYSLQNQNFTPFQSLDYCHNLGVKVVHFSEIRFLGNLEPDNLKKVREYAANLNIDLEIGMKSICPTSTMFVAADGTAEEQLGKMIQSAKIIGSPIVRCVLGSANERSGKESLEGHIDDTIKVLKNIRSQAMDAGIKIAIENHAGDMQARELKTLIEGAGKEFVGVCIDSGNPMWTLESPHLTLETLYPYVLTSHVRDTYVWMTPNGVAVRWCRTGEGNIDIDGYIKKYIELCPGRALSAEVIVQAQPRMFAIQDPKFWAPYKTTPAWEFERFLELAEKGVVPPAAPQGQGQGQGRGGGGRGPVTPEVQAQRLATQREDLDVSIKYTKELLARL
;
A
#
# COMPACT_ATOMS: atom_id res chain seq x y z
N MET A 1 69.32 26.02 -41.76
CA MET A 1 69.30 25.57 -43.18
C MET A 1 67.87 25.05 -43.40
N GLN A 2 67.00 25.81 -44.05
CA GLN A 2 66.66 25.77 -45.49
C GLN A 2 66.08 24.41 -45.83
N ARG A 3 64.90 24.19 -46.42
CA ARG A 3 64.02 24.87 -47.38
C ARG A 3 62.71 24.07 -47.36
N ARG A 4 61.49 24.60 -47.27
CA ARG A 4 60.66 25.18 -48.35
C ARG A 4 60.36 24.26 -49.53
N GLU A 5 59.02 24.05 -49.64
CA GLU A 5 58.20 23.97 -50.87
C GLU A 5 58.04 22.62 -51.55
N PHE A 6 56.85 22.16 -51.78
CA PHE A 6 55.99 22.50 -52.90
C PHE A 6 54.54 22.04 -52.72
N LEU A 7 53.66 22.98 -53.08
CA LEU A 7 52.24 22.79 -53.32
C LEU A 7 52.01 21.91 -54.54
N SER A 8 50.93 21.08 -54.49
CA SER A 8 50.11 20.87 -55.66
C SER A 8 48.66 20.50 -55.28
N THR A 9 47.81 21.35 -55.73
CA THR A 9 46.36 21.37 -55.72
C THR A 9 45.78 20.18 -56.46
N THR A 10 44.82 19.50 -55.84
CA THR A 10 43.75 18.81 -56.59
C THR A 10 42.43 19.06 -55.88
N LEU A 11 41.59 19.88 -56.49
CA LEU A 11 40.18 20.02 -56.15
C LEU A 11 39.46 18.72 -56.49
N ALA A 12 38.90 18.08 -55.48
CA ALA A 12 37.83 17.10 -55.65
C ALA A 12 36.59 17.64 -54.98
N THR A 13 35.64 18.07 -55.78
CA THR A 13 34.28 18.44 -55.39
C THR A 13 33.55 17.22 -54.84
N ALA A 14 33.46 17.12 -53.53
CA ALA A 14 32.55 16.20 -52.88
C ALA A 14 31.31 16.96 -52.45
N ALA A 15 30.22 16.72 -53.16
CA ALA A 15 28.87 17.18 -52.77
C ALA A 15 28.52 16.57 -51.42
N ALA A 16 28.54 17.36 -50.37
CA ALA A 16 28.01 16.99 -49.07
C ALA A 16 26.48 17.03 -49.13
N SER A 17 25.86 15.88 -49.34
CA SER A 17 24.44 15.69 -49.02
C SER A 17 24.28 15.75 -47.51
N ALA A 18 23.89 16.93 -47.02
CA ALA A 18 23.45 17.13 -45.66
C ALA A 18 22.12 16.38 -45.48
N LEU A 19 22.20 15.12 -45.07
CA LEU A 19 21.07 14.42 -44.44
C LEU A 19 20.81 15.11 -43.08
N SER A 20 19.90 16.04 -43.11
CA SER A 20 19.29 16.58 -41.89
C SER A 20 18.53 15.43 -41.22
N ASN A 21 19.23 14.74 -40.28
CA ASN A 21 18.57 13.93 -39.27
C ASN A 21 17.74 14.89 -38.39
N ARG A 22 16.54 15.23 -38.83
CA ARG A 22 15.50 15.70 -37.92
C ARG A 22 15.24 14.53 -36.96
N ALA A 23 15.85 14.57 -35.77
CA ALA A 23 15.37 13.81 -34.64
C ALA A 23 13.91 14.19 -34.47
N VAL A 24 13.02 13.32 -34.92
CA VAL A 24 11.60 13.42 -34.57
C VAL A 24 11.58 13.32 -33.06
N ALA A 25 11.36 14.44 -32.39
CA ALA A 25 11.10 14.43 -30.96
C ALA A 25 9.90 13.50 -30.75
N GLN A 26 10.14 12.30 -30.24
CA GLN A 26 9.07 11.43 -29.82
C GLN A 26 8.30 12.18 -28.74
N THR A 27 7.07 12.53 -29.05
CA THR A 27 6.11 13.03 -28.05
C THR A 27 6.15 12.01 -26.91
N PRO A 28 6.39 12.41 -25.66
CA PRO A 28 6.32 11.47 -24.54
C PRO A 28 5.00 10.74 -24.61
N ALA A 29 5.04 9.41 -24.58
CA ALA A 29 3.82 8.62 -24.54
C ALA A 29 2.98 9.12 -23.36
N ALA A 30 1.69 9.37 -23.60
CA ALA A 30 0.77 9.82 -22.56
C ALA A 30 0.88 8.82 -21.38
N ALA A 31 0.96 9.34 -20.16
CA ALA A 31 0.97 8.50 -18.97
C ALA A 31 -0.24 7.55 -19.00
N PRO A 32 -0.07 6.27 -18.63
CA PRO A 32 -1.17 5.33 -18.62
C PRO A 32 -2.28 5.84 -17.68
N PRO A 33 -3.56 5.63 -18.03
CA PRO A 33 -4.66 6.08 -17.21
C PRO A 33 -4.59 5.47 -15.81
N VAL A 34 -4.96 6.26 -14.80
CA VAL A 34 -4.98 5.81 -13.41
C VAL A 34 -6.04 4.72 -13.25
N ARG A 35 -5.64 3.57 -12.73
CA ARG A 35 -6.55 2.46 -12.43
C ARG A 35 -6.94 2.52 -10.96
N ILE A 36 -8.19 2.89 -10.69
CA ILE A 36 -8.74 2.86 -9.34
C ILE A 36 -8.95 1.40 -8.94
N GLY A 37 -8.51 1.04 -7.75
CA GLY A 37 -8.71 -0.28 -7.16
C GLY A 37 -9.41 -0.20 -5.81
N VAL A 38 -9.76 -1.37 -5.29
CA VAL A 38 -10.31 -1.56 -3.94
C VAL A 38 -9.67 -2.78 -3.30
N ASP A 39 -9.16 -2.60 -2.08
CA ASP A 39 -8.87 -3.74 -1.21
C ASP A 39 -10.16 -4.19 -0.52
N ILE A 40 -10.44 -5.49 -0.63
CA ILE A 40 -11.65 -6.12 -0.07
C ILE A 40 -11.70 -6.05 1.47
N TYR A 41 -10.60 -5.74 2.12
CA TYR A 41 -10.64 -5.44 3.55
C TYR A 41 -11.59 -4.27 3.88
N SER A 42 -11.81 -3.35 2.94
CA SER A 42 -12.83 -2.30 3.02
C SER A 42 -14.25 -2.85 3.23
N LEU A 43 -14.50 -4.10 2.84
CA LEU A 43 -15.79 -4.79 2.93
C LEU A 43 -15.73 -6.01 3.86
N GLN A 44 -14.75 -6.10 4.75
CA GLN A 44 -14.40 -7.27 5.54
C GLN A 44 -15.54 -7.89 6.38
N ASN A 45 -16.55 -7.10 6.71
CA ASN A 45 -17.68 -7.56 7.53
C ASN A 45 -18.90 -8.00 6.70
N GLN A 46 -18.86 -7.83 5.36
CA GLN A 46 -19.99 -8.13 4.47
C GLN A 46 -20.21 -9.65 4.29
N ASN A 47 -19.20 -10.48 4.61
CA ASN A 47 -19.19 -11.91 4.33
C ASN A 47 -19.48 -12.25 2.85
N PHE A 48 -19.05 -11.37 1.95
CA PHE A 48 -19.19 -11.59 0.52
C PHE A 48 -18.32 -12.76 0.05
N THR A 49 -18.87 -13.55 -0.88
CA THR A 49 -18.06 -14.43 -1.70
C THR A 49 -17.13 -13.60 -2.61
N PRO A 50 -16.04 -14.17 -3.16
CA PRO A 50 -15.18 -13.41 -4.09
C PRO A 50 -15.98 -12.87 -5.30
N PHE A 51 -16.99 -13.59 -5.78
CA PHE A 51 -17.85 -13.15 -6.89
C PHE A 51 -18.70 -11.95 -6.51
N GLN A 52 -19.34 -11.96 -5.33
CA GLN A 52 -20.11 -10.82 -4.83
C GLN A 52 -19.22 -9.57 -4.59
N SER A 53 -17.98 -9.79 -4.14
CA SER A 53 -17.00 -8.71 -4.02
C SER A 53 -16.65 -8.11 -5.37
N LEU A 54 -16.46 -8.94 -6.40
CA LEU A 54 -16.18 -8.49 -7.76
C LEU A 54 -17.37 -7.75 -8.37
N ASP A 55 -18.60 -8.24 -8.20
CA ASP A 55 -19.82 -7.56 -8.66
C ASP A 55 -19.96 -6.18 -8.01
N TYR A 56 -19.73 -6.09 -6.70
CA TYR A 56 -19.79 -4.83 -5.97
C TYR A 56 -18.76 -3.83 -6.52
N CYS A 57 -17.51 -4.26 -6.66
CA CYS A 57 -16.42 -3.46 -7.19
C CYS A 57 -16.64 -3.06 -8.66
N HIS A 58 -17.21 -3.96 -9.48
CA HIS A 58 -17.60 -3.66 -10.86
C HIS A 58 -18.64 -2.53 -10.91
N ASN A 59 -19.67 -2.60 -10.07
CA ASN A 59 -20.69 -1.56 -9.96
C ASN A 59 -20.13 -0.21 -9.50
N LEU A 60 -19.07 -0.23 -8.67
CA LEU A 60 -18.30 0.97 -8.36
C LEU A 60 -17.40 1.43 -9.51
N GLY A 61 -17.32 0.69 -10.63
CA GLY A 61 -16.51 1.04 -11.79
C GLY A 61 -15.00 1.06 -11.53
N VAL A 62 -14.51 0.30 -10.55
CA VAL A 62 -13.07 0.11 -10.29
C VAL A 62 -12.48 -0.90 -11.25
N LYS A 63 -11.15 -0.89 -11.40
CA LYS A 63 -10.41 -1.70 -12.37
C LYS A 63 -9.45 -2.70 -11.73
N VAL A 64 -9.22 -2.58 -10.44
CA VAL A 64 -8.35 -3.50 -9.68
C VAL A 64 -9.07 -3.93 -8.41
N VAL A 65 -9.06 -5.22 -8.11
CA VAL A 65 -9.57 -5.76 -6.85
C VAL A 65 -8.45 -6.51 -6.16
N HIS A 66 -8.15 -6.07 -4.95
CA HIS A 66 -7.13 -6.66 -4.10
C HIS A 66 -7.77 -7.52 -3.01
N PHE A 67 -7.61 -8.84 -3.11
CA PHE A 67 -7.97 -9.77 -2.06
C PHE A 67 -6.79 -9.93 -1.09
N SER A 68 -6.64 -8.98 -0.17
CA SER A 68 -5.48 -8.87 0.73
C SER A 68 -5.37 -9.98 1.78
N GLU A 69 -6.42 -10.77 1.99
CA GLU A 69 -6.40 -11.95 2.85
C GLU A 69 -7.03 -13.16 2.15
N ILE A 70 -6.50 -14.36 2.45
CA ILE A 70 -6.94 -15.64 1.86
C ILE A 70 -8.45 -15.87 2.05
N ARG A 71 -9.01 -15.46 3.19
CA ARG A 71 -10.44 -15.63 3.49
C ARG A 71 -11.38 -14.97 2.47
N PHE A 72 -10.93 -13.90 1.82
CA PHE A 72 -11.71 -13.19 0.80
C PHE A 72 -11.79 -13.95 -0.53
N LEU A 73 -10.84 -14.86 -0.77
CA LEU A 73 -10.88 -15.79 -1.92
C LEU A 73 -11.73 -17.04 -1.67
N GLY A 74 -12.18 -17.23 -0.42
CA GLY A 74 -12.82 -18.45 0.03
C GLY A 74 -11.82 -19.58 0.31
N ASN A 75 -11.05 -19.99 -0.71
CA ASN A 75 -9.95 -20.95 -0.58
C ASN A 75 -8.92 -20.78 -1.70
N LEU A 76 -7.79 -21.49 -1.59
CA LEU A 76 -6.69 -21.46 -2.57
C LEU A 76 -6.67 -22.66 -3.52
N GLU A 77 -7.77 -23.41 -3.62
CA GLU A 77 -7.86 -24.53 -4.55
C GLU A 77 -7.77 -24.02 -6.01
N PRO A 78 -6.98 -24.70 -6.88
CA PRO A 78 -6.73 -24.23 -8.25
C PRO A 78 -8.00 -23.96 -9.06
N ASP A 79 -9.02 -24.79 -8.90
CA ASP A 79 -10.27 -24.63 -9.66
C ASP A 79 -11.09 -23.44 -9.16
N ASN A 80 -11.06 -23.13 -7.86
CA ASN A 80 -11.66 -21.91 -7.32
C ASN A 80 -10.94 -20.68 -7.86
N LEU A 81 -9.61 -20.65 -7.80
CA LEU A 81 -8.81 -19.52 -8.27
C LEU A 81 -9.01 -19.26 -9.77
N LYS A 82 -9.10 -20.31 -10.61
CA LYS A 82 -9.41 -20.17 -12.04
C LYS A 82 -10.79 -19.55 -12.26
N LYS A 83 -11.82 -20.02 -11.53
CA LYS A 83 -13.18 -19.46 -11.61
C LYS A 83 -13.21 -17.98 -11.24
N VAL A 84 -12.53 -17.58 -10.15
CA VAL A 84 -12.43 -16.17 -9.73
C VAL A 84 -11.73 -15.35 -10.80
N ARG A 85 -10.63 -15.83 -11.38
CA ARG A 85 -9.91 -15.18 -12.48
C ARG A 85 -10.79 -14.97 -13.70
N GLU A 86 -11.49 -16.01 -14.16
CA GLU A 86 -12.37 -15.95 -15.32
C GLU A 86 -13.52 -14.98 -15.09
N TYR A 87 -14.09 -14.99 -13.89
CA TYR A 87 -15.17 -14.07 -13.52
C TYR A 87 -14.68 -12.61 -13.51
N ALA A 88 -13.54 -12.33 -12.92
CA ALA A 88 -12.94 -10.99 -12.91
C ALA A 88 -12.61 -10.50 -14.34
N ALA A 89 -12.09 -11.39 -15.19
CA ALA A 89 -11.80 -11.08 -16.60
C ALA A 89 -13.08 -10.68 -17.36
N ASN A 90 -14.20 -11.36 -17.14
CA ASN A 90 -15.49 -11.00 -17.75
C ASN A 90 -15.99 -9.63 -17.29
N LEU A 91 -15.61 -9.18 -16.08
CA LEU A 91 -15.91 -7.85 -15.55
C LEU A 91 -14.85 -6.79 -15.93
N ASN A 92 -13.78 -7.19 -16.62
CA ASN A 92 -12.64 -6.33 -16.95
C ASN A 92 -11.98 -5.75 -15.68
N ILE A 93 -11.73 -6.60 -14.71
CA ILE A 93 -11.09 -6.31 -13.42
C ILE A 93 -9.79 -7.10 -13.33
N ASP A 94 -8.69 -6.41 -13.02
CA ASP A 94 -7.40 -7.01 -12.66
C ASP A 94 -7.42 -7.45 -11.19
N LEU A 95 -6.72 -8.55 -10.89
CA LEU A 95 -6.68 -9.11 -9.55
C LEU A 95 -5.32 -8.93 -8.90
N GLU A 96 -5.32 -8.59 -7.63
CA GLU A 96 -4.18 -8.64 -6.73
C GLU A 96 -4.54 -9.50 -5.53
N ILE A 97 -3.59 -10.28 -4.99
CA ILE A 97 -3.83 -11.13 -3.83
C ILE A 97 -2.80 -10.91 -2.73
N GLY A 98 -3.20 -11.25 -1.52
CA GLY A 98 -2.32 -11.11 -0.37
C GLY A 98 -2.56 -12.13 0.74
N MET A 99 -1.70 -12.05 1.73
CA MET A 99 -1.72 -12.85 2.95
C MET A 99 -1.30 -11.98 4.15
N LYS A 100 -1.33 -12.58 5.33
CA LYS A 100 -0.87 -11.94 6.57
C LYS A 100 0.65 -11.87 6.66
N SER A 101 1.19 -11.93 7.88
CA SER A 101 2.62 -11.84 8.12
C SER A 101 3.40 -13.01 7.55
N ILE A 102 4.58 -12.69 7.00
CA ILE A 102 5.61 -13.66 6.60
C ILE A 102 6.84 -13.61 7.54
N CYS A 103 6.78 -12.82 8.60
CA CYS A 103 7.82 -12.75 9.63
C CYS A 103 7.60 -13.86 10.67
N PRO A 104 8.45 -14.87 10.77
CA PRO A 104 8.24 -16.01 11.69
C PRO A 104 8.17 -15.61 13.16
N THR A 105 8.79 -14.49 13.51
CA THR A 105 8.85 -13.96 14.88
C THR A 105 7.77 -12.93 15.18
N SER A 106 6.94 -12.56 14.19
CA SER A 106 5.81 -11.64 14.39
C SER A 106 4.65 -12.29 15.15
N THR A 107 3.98 -11.50 15.98
CA THR A 107 2.75 -11.91 16.67
C THR A 107 1.58 -12.15 15.70
N MET A 108 1.69 -11.69 14.45
CA MET A 108 0.71 -11.90 13.39
C MET A 108 0.99 -13.15 12.54
N PHE A 109 2.13 -13.80 12.72
CA PHE A 109 2.47 -15.02 11.99
C PHE A 109 1.70 -16.22 12.56
N VAL A 110 1.16 -17.05 11.66
CA VAL A 110 0.38 -18.25 12.03
C VAL A 110 1.22 -19.49 11.75
N ALA A 111 2.03 -19.91 12.70
CA ALA A 111 2.93 -21.05 12.55
C ALA A 111 2.19 -22.39 12.33
N ALA A 112 0.92 -22.50 12.70
CA ALA A 112 0.10 -23.68 12.46
C ALA A 112 -0.18 -23.93 10.96
N ASP A 113 -0.04 -22.91 10.10
CA ASP A 113 -0.24 -22.99 8.66
C ASP A 113 1.05 -23.39 7.88
N GLY A 114 2.13 -23.73 8.60
CA GLY A 114 3.44 -24.10 8.06
C GLY A 114 4.48 -23.01 8.24
N THR A 115 5.68 -23.22 7.69
CA THR A 115 6.76 -22.21 7.69
C THR A 115 6.38 -21.00 6.84
N ALA A 116 7.06 -19.88 7.03
CA ALA A 116 6.81 -18.67 6.25
C ALA A 116 7.08 -18.89 4.75
N GLU A 117 8.11 -19.66 4.43
CA GLU A 117 8.45 -20.05 3.05
C GLU A 117 7.37 -20.94 2.41
N GLU A 118 6.83 -21.91 3.15
CA GLU A 118 5.74 -22.76 2.66
C GLU A 118 4.47 -21.96 2.40
N GLN A 119 4.08 -21.09 3.34
CA GLN A 119 2.91 -20.23 3.20
C GLN A 119 3.07 -19.26 2.02
N LEU A 120 4.21 -18.56 1.93
CA LEU A 120 4.50 -17.62 0.84
C LEU A 120 4.64 -18.33 -0.51
N GLY A 121 5.27 -19.51 -0.53
CA GLY A 121 5.37 -20.35 -1.73
C GLY A 121 4.01 -20.76 -2.28
N LYS A 122 3.09 -21.16 -1.40
CA LYS A 122 1.68 -21.46 -1.77
C LYS A 122 0.98 -20.24 -2.35
N MET A 123 1.21 -19.05 -1.76
CA MET A 123 0.63 -17.81 -2.27
C MET A 123 1.19 -17.39 -3.62
N ILE A 124 2.49 -17.59 -3.88
CA ILE A 124 3.12 -17.35 -5.19
C ILE A 124 2.46 -18.23 -6.27
N GLN A 125 2.26 -19.51 -5.99
CA GLN A 125 1.56 -20.40 -6.92
C GLN A 125 0.09 -19.98 -7.13
N SER A 126 -0.58 -19.58 -6.07
CA SER A 126 -1.96 -19.06 -6.15
C SER A 126 -2.03 -17.79 -6.99
N ALA A 127 -1.07 -16.87 -6.82
CA ALA A 127 -0.96 -15.63 -7.63
C ALA A 127 -0.81 -15.95 -9.12
N LYS A 128 0.03 -16.93 -9.48
CA LYS A 128 0.18 -17.40 -10.86
C LYS A 128 -1.11 -17.95 -11.44
N ILE A 129 -1.86 -18.74 -10.67
CA ILE A 129 -3.13 -19.35 -11.12
C ILE A 129 -4.20 -18.26 -11.33
N ILE A 130 -4.37 -17.38 -10.34
CA ILE A 130 -5.40 -16.33 -10.39
C ILE A 130 -5.05 -15.18 -11.32
N GLY A 131 -3.78 -15.05 -11.72
CA GLY A 131 -3.29 -13.98 -12.60
C GLY A 131 -2.90 -12.69 -11.88
N SER A 132 -2.64 -12.76 -10.57
CA SER A 132 -2.10 -11.63 -9.81
C SER A 132 -0.61 -11.43 -10.10
N PRO A 133 -0.14 -10.21 -10.40
CA PRO A 133 1.29 -9.95 -10.58
C PRO A 133 2.08 -9.88 -9.27
N ILE A 134 1.37 -9.82 -8.15
CA ILE A 134 1.95 -9.67 -6.82
C ILE A 134 1.36 -10.63 -5.80
N VAL A 135 2.10 -10.80 -4.70
CA VAL A 135 1.58 -11.25 -3.41
C VAL A 135 1.85 -10.14 -2.39
N ARG A 136 0.79 -9.53 -1.86
CA ARG A 136 0.91 -8.58 -0.74
C ARG A 136 1.07 -9.36 0.57
N CYS A 137 1.98 -8.93 1.43
CA CYS A 137 2.14 -9.42 2.79
C CYS A 137 2.63 -8.31 3.72
N VAL A 138 2.67 -8.60 5.02
CA VAL A 138 3.11 -7.65 6.05
C VAL A 138 4.25 -8.24 6.88
N LEU A 139 5.03 -7.39 7.54
CA LEU A 139 5.91 -7.83 8.62
C LEU A 139 5.05 -8.15 9.86
N GLY A 140 4.28 -7.19 10.34
CA GLY A 140 3.50 -7.37 11.56
C GLY A 140 2.57 -6.20 11.87
N SER A 141 2.69 -5.70 13.08
CA SER A 141 1.92 -4.58 13.63
C SER A 141 2.77 -3.76 14.61
N ALA A 142 2.19 -2.79 15.30
CA ALA A 142 2.87 -2.03 16.34
C ALA A 142 3.43 -2.89 17.50
N ASN A 143 2.98 -4.14 17.64
CA ASN A 143 3.49 -5.05 18.68
C ASN A 143 4.96 -5.40 18.46
N GLU A 144 5.40 -5.50 17.20
CA GLU A 144 6.76 -5.85 16.82
C GLU A 144 7.78 -4.75 17.15
N ARG A 145 7.29 -3.50 17.39
CA ARG A 145 8.16 -2.40 17.85
C ARG A 145 8.46 -2.42 19.34
N SER A 146 7.68 -3.12 20.15
CA SER A 146 7.79 -3.12 21.61
C SER A 146 7.84 -4.52 22.22
N GLY A 147 8.01 -5.53 21.38
CA GLY A 147 8.11 -6.92 21.78
C GLY A 147 9.44 -7.30 22.44
N LYS A 148 9.63 -8.59 22.63
CA LYS A 148 10.86 -9.17 23.17
C LYS A 148 11.98 -9.18 22.13
N GLU A 149 11.62 -9.44 20.88
CA GLU A 149 12.48 -9.30 19.71
C GLU A 149 12.51 -7.83 19.28
N SER A 150 13.63 -7.35 18.77
CA SER A 150 13.74 -6.00 18.22
C SER A 150 13.09 -5.92 16.83
N LEU A 151 12.70 -4.71 16.42
CA LEU A 151 12.18 -4.51 15.07
C LEU A 151 13.21 -4.90 13.99
N GLU A 152 14.47 -4.58 14.23
CA GLU A 152 15.59 -4.95 13.35
C GLU A 152 15.70 -6.48 13.23
N GLY A 153 15.52 -7.23 14.33
CA GLY A 153 15.48 -8.70 14.32
C GLY A 153 14.32 -9.24 13.48
N HIS A 154 13.13 -8.67 13.61
CA HIS A 154 11.98 -9.02 12.79
C HIS A 154 12.22 -8.71 11.29
N ILE A 155 12.88 -7.60 10.98
CA ILE A 155 13.28 -7.23 9.61
C ILE A 155 14.26 -8.26 9.05
N ASP A 156 15.31 -8.62 9.81
CA ASP A 156 16.31 -9.60 9.40
C ASP A 156 15.70 -10.98 9.14
N ASP A 157 14.77 -11.43 10.00
CA ASP A 157 14.07 -12.69 9.81
C ASP A 157 13.18 -12.67 8.57
N THR A 158 12.48 -11.55 8.31
CA THR A 158 11.70 -11.37 7.09
C THR A 158 12.58 -11.37 5.83
N ILE A 159 13.77 -10.73 5.89
CA ILE A 159 14.75 -10.75 4.79
C ILE A 159 15.21 -12.17 4.49
N LYS A 160 15.46 -13.00 5.52
CA LYS A 160 15.85 -14.41 5.33
C LYS A 160 14.79 -15.21 4.60
N VAL A 161 13.52 -15.10 5.03
CA VAL A 161 12.37 -15.74 4.35
C VAL A 161 12.30 -15.32 2.89
N LEU A 162 12.37 -14.01 2.61
CA LEU A 162 12.31 -13.49 1.24
C LEU A 162 13.48 -14.00 0.39
N LYS A 163 14.70 -14.03 0.90
CA LYS A 163 15.85 -14.60 0.18
C LYS A 163 15.70 -16.09 -0.13
N ASN A 164 15.14 -16.87 0.81
CA ASN A 164 14.89 -18.29 0.62
C ASN A 164 13.87 -18.56 -0.50
N ILE A 165 12.85 -17.69 -0.64
CA ILE A 165 11.78 -17.86 -1.65
C ILE A 165 12.09 -17.16 -3.00
N ARG A 166 13.21 -16.44 -3.10
CA ARG A 166 13.55 -15.59 -4.25
C ARG A 166 13.43 -16.31 -5.58
N SER A 167 14.05 -17.47 -5.72
CA SER A 167 14.02 -18.23 -6.99
C SER A 167 12.60 -18.57 -7.40
N GLN A 168 11.78 -19.05 -6.46
CA GLN A 168 10.38 -19.39 -6.74
C GLN A 168 9.56 -18.17 -7.19
N ALA A 169 9.75 -17.00 -6.57
CA ALA A 169 9.08 -15.77 -6.95
C ALA A 169 9.51 -15.28 -8.35
N MET A 170 10.82 -15.29 -8.62
CA MET A 170 11.40 -14.88 -9.91
C MET A 170 10.96 -15.80 -11.05
N ASP A 171 11.01 -17.13 -10.86
CA ASP A 171 10.61 -18.11 -11.86
C ASP A 171 9.10 -18.05 -12.15
N ALA A 172 8.29 -17.67 -11.16
CA ALA A 172 6.86 -17.46 -11.34
C ALA A 172 6.53 -16.09 -11.97
N GLY A 173 7.48 -15.16 -12.02
CA GLY A 173 7.25 -13.76 -12.44
C GLY A 173 6.40 -12.96 -11.45
N ILE A 174 6.32 -13.38 -10.18
CA ILE A 174 5.51 -12.76 -9.14
C ILE A 174 6.39 -11.91 -8.23
N LYS A 175 5.97 -10.69 -7.95
CA LYS A 175 6.65 -9.81 -6.99
C LYS A 175 5.99 -9.88 -5.62
N ILE A 176 6.78 -9.64 -4.58
CA ILE A 176 6.30 -9.61 -3.20
C ILE A 176 6.16 -8.14 -2.78
N ALA A 177 4.94 -7.73 -2.44
CA ALA A 177 4.62 -6.37 -2.01
C ALA A 177 4.48 -6.33 -0.48
N ILE A 178 5.51 -5.85 0.22
CA ILE A 178 5.45 -5.66 1.67
C ILE A 178 4.70 -4.36 1.96
N GLU A 179 3.67 -4.43 2.78
CA GLU A 179 2.95 -3.23 3.20
C GLU A 179 3.57 -2.62 4.45
N ASN A 180 3.64 -1.29 4.50
CA ASN A 180 3.84 -0.54 5.73
C ASN A 180 2.54 -0.63 6.55
N HIS A 181 2.49 -1.56 7.52
CA HIS A 181 1.24 -2.06 8.09
C HIS A 181 1.07 -1.74 9.57
N ALA A 182 -0.11 -1.24 9.94
CA ALA A 182 -0.66 -1.17 11.32
C ALA A 182 0.35 -0.72 12.41
N GLY A 183 1.31 0.11 12.07
CA GLY A 183 2.30 0.65 13.00
C GLY A 183 3.55 -0.23 13.17
N ASP A 184 3.83 -1.16 12.24
CA ASP A 184 5.04 -2.00 12.28
C ASP A 184 6.31 -1.22 11.88
N MET A 185 6.39 -0.71 10.67
CA MET A 185 7.61 -0.05 10.13
C MET A 185 7.34 1.39 9.67
N GLN A 186 8.34 2.25 9.91
CA GLN A 186 8.49 3.51 9.21
C GLN A 186 9.08 3.27 7.80
N ALA A 187 8.93 4.23 6.90
CA ALA A 187 9.37 4.08 5.51
C ALA A 187 10.85 3.72 5.37
N ARG A 188 11.74 4.32 6.16
CA ARG A 188 13.19 4.02 6.15
C ARG A 188 13.49 2.58 6.60
N GLU A 189 12.70 2.04 7.52
CA GLU A 189 12.84 0.67 8.02
C GLU A 189 12.36 -0.33 6.96
N LEU A 190 11.20 -0.06 6.34
CA LEU A 190 10.70 -0.87 5.23
C LEU A 190 11.63 -0.81 4.01
N LYS A 191 12.21 0.36 3.69
CA LYS A 191 13.22 0.49 2.65
C LYS A 191 14.42 -0.42 2.92
N THR A 192 14.91 -0.48 4.15
CA THR A 192 16.01 -1.38 4.55
C THR A 192 15.64 -2.84 4.30
N LEU A 193 14.40 -3.24 4.65
CA LEU A 193 13.91 -4.60 4.38
C LEU A 193 13.91 -4.91 2.87
N ILE A 194 13.33 -4.03 2.04
CA ILE A 194 13.22 -4.24 0.60
C ILE A 194 14.60 -4.35 -0.06
N GLU A 195 15.51 -3.42 0.26
CA GLU A 195 16.87 -3.42 -0.29
C GLU A 195 17.68 -4.63 0.19
N GLY A 196 17.50 -5.02 1.46
CA GLY A 196 18.15 -6.20 2.04
C GLY A 196 17.66 -7.52 1.45
N ALA A 197 16.38 -7.61 1.08
CA ALA A 197 15.78 -8.80 0.49
C ALA A 197 16.07 -8.93 -1.03
N GLY A 198 16.06 -7.80 -1.76
CA GLY A 198 16.28 -7.74 -3.20
C GLY A 198 15.15 -7.01 -3.93
N LYS A 199 15.39 -5.75 -4.25
CA LYS A 199 14.41 -4.83 -4.89
C LYS A 199 13.95 -5.27 -6.30
N GLU A 200 14.61 -6.23 -6.91
CA GLU A 200 14.23 -6.78 -8.22
C GLU A 200 12.95 -7.62 -8.15
N PHE A 201 12.60 -8.18 -6.95
CA PHE A 201 11.38 -8.95 -6.77
C PHE A 201 10.55 -8.54 -5.54
N VAL A 202 11.14 -7.77 -4.61
CA VAL A 202 10.45 -7.22 -3.44
C VAL A 202 10.19 -5.73 -3.65
N GLY A 203 9.00 -5.29 -3.34
CA GLY A 203 8.62 -3.88 -3.36
C GLY A 203 7.59 -3.59 -2.27
N VAL A 204 6.86 -2.49 -2.42
CA VAL A 204 5.91 -2.02 -1.40
C VAL A 204 4.47 -2.00 -1.91
N CYS A 205 3.55 -2.46 -1.07
CA CYS A 205 2.15 -2.02 -1.08
C CYS A 205 2.09 -0.79 -0.17
N ILE A 206 2.07 0.40 -0.76
CA ILE A 206 2.15 1.63 0.02
C ILE A 206 0.79 2.02 0.61
N ASP A 207 0.72 2.12 1.92
CA ASP A 207 -0.47 2.58 2.65
C ASP A 207 -0.28 4.02 3.12
N SER A 208 -1.29 4.87 2.94
CA SER A 208 -1.24 6.28 3.33
C SER A 208 -1.76 6.57 4.74
N GLY A 209 -2.50 5.65 5.35
CA GLY A 209 -3.03 5.81 6.71
C GLY A 209 -2.16 5.17 7.80
N ASN A 210 -1.49 4.05 7.47
CA ASN A 210 -0.64 3.33 8.41
C ASN A 210 0.58 4.13 8.92
N PRO A 211 1.22 5.01 8.12
CA PRO A 211 2.34 5.83 8.59
C PRO A 211 1.97 6.69 9.81
N MET A 212 0.73 7.14 9.89
CA MET A 212 0.24 7.91 11.04
C MET A 212 0.32 7.12 12.36
N TRP A 213 0.38 5.78 12.30
CA TRP A 213 0.55 4.91 13.46
C TRP A 213 2.00 4.66 13.83
N THR A 214 2.94 5.09 13.01
CA THR A 214 4.38 5.11 13.30
C THR A 214 4.93 6.53 13.47
N LEU A 215 4.05 7.53 13.67
CA LEU A 215 4.42 8.95 13.80
C LEU A 215 5.15 9.49 12.56
N GLU A 216 4.72 9.04 11.40
CA GLU A 216 5.32 9.42 10.11
C GLU A 216 4.27 10.07 9.20
N SER A 217 4.66 11.12 8.48
CA SER A 217 3.82 11.75 7.46
C SER A 217 3.65 10.83 6.24
N PRO A 218 2.42 10.63 5.72
CA PRO A 218 2.21 9.86 4.51
C PRO A 218 2.98 10.37 3.29
N HIS A 219 3.17 11.69 3.21
CA HIS A 219 3.96 12.31 2.15
C HIS A 219 5.43 11.93 2.23
N LEU A 220 6.01 11.84 3.45
CA LEU A 220 7.36 11.37 3.66
C LEU A 220 7.49 9.88 3.29
N THR A 221 6.50 9.07 3.67
CA THR A 221 6.43 7.66 3.30
C THR A 221 6.48 7.50 1.78
N LEU A 222 5.65 8.26 1.04
CA LEU A 222 5.63 8.22 -0.41
C LEU A 222 6.97 8.68 -1.02
N GLU A 223 7.54 9.79 -0.54
CA GLU A 223 8.83 10.31 -0.99
C GLU A 223 9.97 9.31 -0.81
N THR A 224 9.91 8.51 0.24
CA THR A 224 10.93 7.51 0.56
C THR A 224 10.77 6.22 -0.24
N LEU A 225 9.52 5.78 -0.46
CA LEU A 225 9.21 4.44 -0.97
C LEU A 225 8.74 4.40 -2.43
N TYR A 226 8.47 5.55 -3.10
CA TYR A 226 7.93 5.54 -4.47
C TYR A 226 8.73 4.68 -5.47
N PRO A 227 10.09 4.56 -5.38
CA PRO A 227 10.82 3.73 -6.35
C PRO A 227 10.53 2.24 -6.24
N TYR A 228 9.93 1.82 -5.13
CA TYR A 228 9.65 0.42 -4.81
C TYR A 228 8.16 0.09 -4.91
N VAL A 229 7.28 1.06 -5.24
CA VAL A 229 5.83 0.87 -5.26
C VAL A 229 5.41 -0.14 -6.31
N LEU A 230 4.69 -1.17 -5.87
CA LEU A 230 4.05 -2.19 -6.71
C LEU A 230 2.53 -1.98 -6.78
N THR A 231 1.91 -1.64 -5.66
CA THR A 231 0.49 -1.33 -5.49
C THR A 231 0.29 -0.42 -4.28
N SER A 232 -0.95 -0.05 -3.97
CA SER A 232 -1.26 0.84 -2.85
C SER A 232 -2.49 0.41 -2.07
N HIS A 233 -2.57 0.89 -0.81
CA HIS A 233 -3.75 0.96 0.03
C HIS A 233 -3.94 2.42 0.46
N VAL A 234 -4.80 3.16 -0.25
CA VAL A 234 -5.01 4.58 0.03
C VAL A 234 -6.19 4.74 0.99
N ARG A 235 -5.94 5.43 2.08
CA ARG A 235 -6.94 5.84 3.06
C ARG A 235 -6.64 7.22 3.60
N ASP A 236 -7.63 7.89 4.13
CA ASP A 236 -7.51 9.22 4.72
C ASP A 236 -7.58 9.16 6.24
N THR A 237 -7.05 10.20 6.88
CA THR A 237 -6.82 10.19 8.32
C THR A 237 -7.03 11.58 8.92
N TYR A 238 -7.75 11.62 10.04
CA TYR A 238 -7.69 12.75 10.97
C TYR A 238 -6.51 12.58 11.93
N VAL A 239 -5.75 13.65 12.11
CA VAL A 239 -4.72 13.75 13.13
C VAL A 239 -4.83 15.10 13.83
N TRP A 240 -4.74 15.14 15.17
CA TRP A 240 -4.85 16.38 15.94
C TRP A 240 -4.14 16.29 17.28
N MET A 241 -3.77 17.45 17.81
CA MET A 241 -3.16 17.56 19.14
C MET A 241 -4.20 17.32 20.24
N THR A 242 -3.76 16.71 21.31
CA THR A 242 -4.54 16.53 22.56
C THR A 242 -3.72 16.97 23.76
N PRO A 243 -4.31 17.18 24.94
CA PRO A 243 -3.55 17.58 26.13
C PRO A 243 -2.40 16.62 26.52
N ASN A 244 -2.49 15.34 26.13
CA ASN A 244 -1.52 14.31 26.49
C ASN A 244 -0.72 13.79 25.28
N GLY A 245 -0.82 14.41 24.11
CA GLY A 245 -0.10 13.98 22.91
C GLY A 245 -0.89 14.15 21.63
N VAL A 246 -0.95 13.12 20.80
CA VAL A 246 -1.60 13.14 19.48
C VAL A 246 -2.66 12.05 19.37
N ALA A 247 -3.76 12.39 18.73
CA ALA A 247 -4.81 11.45 18.35
C ALA A 247 -4.85 11.26 16.83
N VAL A 248 -5.06 10.02 16.39
CA VAL A 248 -5.15 9.64 14.98
C VAL A 248 -6.40 8.80 14.77
N ARG A 249 -7.18 9.10 13.72
CA ARG A 249 -8.40 8.36 13.38
C ARG A 249 -8.56 8.24 11.87
N TRP A 250 -8.58 7.03 11.34
CA TRP A 250 -8.89 6.79 9.92
C TRP A 250 -10.34 7.17 9.61
N CYS A 251 -10.56 7.74 8.45
CA CYS A 251 -11.85 8.27 8.00
C CYS A 251 -12.12 7.97 6.51
N ARG A 252 -13.25 8.45 6.00
CA ARG A 252 -13.55 8.44 4.56
C ARG A 252 -12.53 9.31 3.82
N THR A 253 -12.22 8.95 2.61
CA THR A 253 -11.34 9.76 1.75
C THR A 253 -11.96 11.14 1.52
N GLY A 254 -11.18 12.18 1.75
CA GLY A 254 -11.58 13.59 1.63
C GLY A 254 -12.09 14.22 2.94
N GLU A 255 -12.21 13.45 4.04
CA GLU A 255 -12.64 13.98 5.34
C GLU A 255 -11.44 14.32 6.27
N GLY A 256 -10.27 13.70 6.03
CA GLY A 256 -9.09 13.83 6.87
C GLY A 256 -8.33 15.15 6.69
N ASN A 257 -7.20 15.26 7.36
CA ASN A 257 -6.34 16.46 7.30
C ASN A 257 -4.88 16.15 6.94
N ILE A 258 -4.63 15.00 6.30
CA ILE A 258 -3.29 14.61 5.85
C ILE A 258 -2.94 15.12 4.45
N ASP A 259 -3.73 16.03 3.86
CA ASP A 259 -3.62 16.47 2.46
C ASP A 259 -3.69 15.30 1.46
N ILE A 260 -4.79 14.54 1.53
CA ILE A 260 -4.96 13.36 0.68
C ILE A 260 -5.00 13.71 -0.82
N ASP A 261 -5.47 14.89 -1.20
CA ASP A 261 -5.49 15.35 -2.57
C ASP A 261 -4.07 15.54 -3.12
N GLY A 262 -3.21 16.22 -2.37
CA GLY A 262 -1.78 16.37 -2.69
C GLY A 262 -1.06 15.02 -2.70
N TYR A 263 -1.40 14.11 -1.78
CA TYR A 263 -0.85 12.75 -1.76
C TYR A 263 -1.21 11.97 -3.03
N ILE A 264 -2.48 11.91 -3.41
CA ILE A 264 -2.95 11.20 -4.61
C ILE A 264 -2.32 11.78 -5.87
N LYS A 265 -2.27 13.11 -6.00
CA LYS A 265 -1.61 13.76 -7.13
C LYS A 265 -0.14 13.35 -7.24
N LYS A 266 0.59 13.42 -6.13
CA LYS A 266 2.01 13.05 -6.08
C LYS A 266 2.22 11.54 -6.33
N TYR A 267 1.31 10.69 -5.83
CA TYR A 267 1.34 9.25 -6.10
C TYR A 267 1.24 8.96 -7.61
N ILE A 268 0.32 9.60 -8.30
CA ILE A 268 0.13 9.41 -9.75
C ILE A 268 1.38 9.85 -10.54
N GLU A 269 1.99 10.95 -10.13
CA GLU A 269 3.21 11.48 -10.75
C GLU A 269 4.42 10.56 -10.55
N LEU A 270 4.60 10.04 -9.33
CA LEU A 270 5.76 9.24 -8.95
C LEU A 270 5.63 7.74 -9.24
N CYS A 271 4.39 7.23 -9.32
CA CYS A 271 4.08 5.82 -9.48
C CYS A 271 3.21 5.54 -10.73
N PRO A 272 3.62 5.99 -11.94
CA PRO A 272 2.79 5.88 -13.14
C PRO A 272 2.44 4.42 -13.43
N GLY A 273 1.16 4.17 -13.76
CA GLY A 273 0.64 2.84 -14.11
C GLY A 273 0.42 1.89 -12.92
N ARG A 274 0.71 2.31 -11.70
CA ARG A 274 0.37 1.53 -10.50
C ARG A 274 -1.10 1.72 -10.14
N ALA A 275 -1.70 0.70 -9.52
CA ALA A 275 -3.06 0.79 -9.03
C ALA A 275 -3.16 1.83 -7.90
N LEU A 276 -4.19 2.66 -7.95
CA LEU A 276 -4.60 3.52 -6.84
C LEU A 276 -5.74 2.81 -6.11
N SER A 277 -5.40 1.86 -5.25
CA SER A 277 -6.38 1.04 -4.54
C SER A 277 -6.76 1.67 -3.20
N ALA A 278 -8.05 1.85 -2.97
CA ALA A 278 -8.57 2.32 -1.70
C ALA A 278 -8.68 1.15 -0.70
N GLU A 279 -8.23 1.35 0.53
CA GLU A 279 -8.54 0.52 1.68
C GLU A 279 -9.26 1.38 2.72
N VAL A 280 -10.58 1.39 2.66
CA VAL A 280 -11.40 2.27 3.49
C VAL A 280 -11.77 1.58 4.79
N ILE A 281 -11.22 2.09 5.89
CA ILE A 281 -11.53 1.67 7.25
C ILE A 281 -11.84 2.91 8.06
N VAL A 282 -13.11 3.10 8.43
CA VAL A 282 -13.50 4.22 9.28
C VAL A 282 -13.51 3.78 10.73
N GLN A 283 -12.75 4.49 11.58
CA GLN A 283 -12.63 4.18 13.00
C GLN A 283 -13.62 5.00 13.83
N ALA A 284 -14.28 4.34 14.81
CA ALA A 284 -15.15 5.03 15.75
C ALA A 284 -14.37 5.82 16.81
N GLN A 285 -13.22 5.27 17.23
CA GLN A 285 -12.39 5.86 18.29
C GLN A 285 -10.99 6.14 17.74
N PRO A 286 -10.37 7.25 18.15
CA PRO A 286 -9.00 7.56 17.78
C PRO A 286 -8.02 6.62 18.50
N ARG A 287 -6.88 6.39 17.87
CA ARG A 287 -5.69 5.88 18.52
C ARG A 287 -4.92 7.05 19.14
N MET A 288 -4.56 6.90 20.39
CA MET A 288 -3.87 7.93 21.17
C MET A 288 -2.37 7.61 21.25
N PHE A 289 -1.53 8.63 21.06
CA PHE A 289 -0.08 8.56 21.18
C PHE A 289 0.39 9.55 22.24
N ALA A 290 0.88 9.03 23.38
CA ALA A 290 1.31 9.82 24.53
C ALA A 290 2.72 10.39 24.32
N ILE A 291 2.92 11.18 23.26
CA ILE A 291 4.25 11.69 22.85
C ILE A 291 4.94 12.57 23.90
N GLN A 292 4.21 13.01 24.92
CA GLN A 292 4.77 13.76 26.04
C GLN A 292 5.35 12.85 27.13
N ASP A 293 5.03 11.53 27.12
CA ASP A 293 5.64 10.57 28.04
C ASP A 293 7.00 10.10 27.46
N PRO A 294 8.11 10.32 28.18
CA PRO A 294 9.42 9.83 27.73
C PRO A 294 9.47 8.32 27.45
N LYS A 295 8.66 7.51 28.15
CA LYS A 295 8.60 6.06 27.97
C LYS A 295 7.97 5.67 26.63
N PHE A 296 7.12 6.51 26.10
CA PHE A 296 6.49 6.31 24.78
C PHE A 296 7.54 6.17 23.65
N TRP A 297 8.67 6.86 23.77
CA TRP A 297 9.71 6.93 22.74
C TRP A 297 10.64 5.72 22.69
N ALA A 298 10.50 4.77 23.61
CA ALA A 298 11.36 3.57 23.63
C ALA A 298 11.41 2.83 22.29
N PRO A 299 10.28 2.64 21.54
CA PRO A 299 10.27 2.00 20.22
C PRO A 299 10.71 2.92 19.05
N TYR A 300 10.95 4.20 19.30
CA TYR A 300 11.20 5.23 18.27
C TYR A 300 12.55 5.94 18.47
N LYS A 301 13.50 5.32 19.18
CA LYS A 301 14.80 5.92 19.54
C LYS A 301 15.64 6.35 18.35
N THR A 302 15.46 5.73 17.20
CA THR A 302 16.20 5.98 15.96
C THR A 302 15.44 6.86 14.99
N THR A 303 14.24 7.34 15.35
CA THR A 303 13.47 8.24 14.48
C THR A 303 14.13 9.62 14.45
N PRO A 304 14.55 10.12 13.27
CA PRO A 304 15.09 11.47 13.14
C PRO A 304 14.06 12.53 13.51
N ALA A 305 14.49 13.58 14.21
CA ALA A 305 13.57 14.62 14.68
C ALA A 305 12.82 15.30 13.50
N TRP A 306 13.48 15.50 12.36
CA TRP A 306 12.86 16.11 11.17
C TRP A 306 11.77 15.25 10.52
N GLU A 307 11.84 13.93 10.66
CA GLU A 307 10.76 13.01 10.20
C GLU A 307 9.55 13.15 11.10
N PHE A 308 9.77 13.14 12.42
CA PHE A 308 8.71 13.33 13.40
C PHE A 308 8.08 14.72 13.29
N GLU A 309 8.85 15.77 13.02
CA GLU A 309 8.34 17.14 12.86
C GLU A 309 7.29 17.21 11.73
N ARG A 310 7.50 16.53 10.61
CA ARG A 310 6.53 16.48 9.49
C ARG A 310 5.20 15.83 9.89
N PHE A 311 5.24 14.86 10.79
CA PHE A 311 4.03 14.29 11.38
C PHE A 311 3.38 15.26 12.38
N LEU A 312 4.17 15.87 13.25
CA LEU A 312 3.70 16.79 14.26
C LEU A 312 3.02 18.02 13.64
N GLU A 313 3.57 18.56 12.56
CA GLU A 313 3.01 19.67 11.81
C GLU A 313 1.58 19.38 11.30
N LEU A 314 1.30 18.13 10.87
CA LEU A 314 -0.06 17.71 10.50
C LEU A 314 -0.99 17.70 11.71
N ALA A 315 -0.50 17.24 12.87
CA ALA A 315 -1.29 17.19 14.10
C ALA A 315 -1.57 18.60 14.67
N GLU A 316 -0.61 19.51 14.60
CA GLU A 316 -0.76 20.89 15.06
C GLU A 316 -1.75 21.69 14.21
N LYS A 317 -1.82 21.43 12.91
CA LYS A 317 -2.80 22.01 11.99
C LYS A 317 -4.18 21.34 12.08
N GLY A 318 -4.25 20.17 12.72
CA GLY A 318 -5.46 19.38 12.80
C GLY A 318 -6.45 19.91 13.82
N VAL A 319 -7.71 19.67 13.55
CA VAL A 319 -8.81 19.98 14.46
C VAL A 319 -9.49 18.70 14.93
N VAL A 320 -10.08 18.75 16.14
CA VAL A 320 -10.86 17.62 16.66
C VAL A 320 -12.00 17.33 15.68
N PRO A 321 -12.03 16.15 15.06
CA PRO A 321 -13.09 15.84 14.11
C PRO A 321 -14.43 15.65 14.81
N PRO A 322 -15.56 15.77 14.09
CA PRO A 322 -16.88 15.41 14.60
C PRO A 322 -16.87 14.00 15.20
N ALA A 323 -17.74 13.78 16.20
CA ALA A 323 -17.96 12.44 16.74
C ALA A 323 -18.34 11.49 15.59
N ALA A 324 -17.75 10.29 15.57
CA ALA A 324 -18.12 9.31 14.57
C ALA A 324 -19.62 8.98 14.70
N PRO A 325 -20.38 8.90 13.59
CA PRO A 325 -21.78 8.52 13.60
C PRO A 325 -22.01 7.20 14.35
N GLN A 326 -23.16 7.08 15.03
CA GLN A 326 -23.53 5.83 15.68
C GLN A 326 -23.57 4.70 14.63
N GLY A 327 -22.89 3.59 14.91
CA GLY A 327 -22.76 2.46 13.97
C GLY A 327 -21.47 2.48 13.16
N GLN A 328 -20.76 3.59 13.00
CA GLN A 328 -19.41 3.61 12.47
C GLN A 328 -18.43 2.97 13.44
N GLY A 329 -17.47 2.28 12.88
CA GLY A 329 -16.36 1.68 13.61
C GLY A 329 -16.20 0.22 13.22
N GLN A 330 -15.34 0.01 12.24
CA GLN A 330 -14.70 -1.27 12.06
C GLN A 330 -13.71 -1.42 13.22
N GLY A 331 -14.10 -2.22 14.21
CA GLY A 331 -13.28 -2.42 15.39
C GLY A 331 -12.03 -3.20 15.04
N GLN A 332 -10.94 -2.49 14.79
CA GLN A 332 -9.60 -3.00 14.94
C GLN A 332 -9.01 -2.43 16.23
N GLY A 333 -9.22 -3.16 17.28
CA GLY A 333 -8.51 -3.06 18.53
C GLY A 333 -8.70 -4.40 19.20
N ARG A 334 -7.70 -5.27 19.13
CA ARG A 334 -7.53 -6.36 20.10
C ARG A 334 -7.16 -5.76 21.48
N GLY A 335 -7.98 -4.79 21.92
CA GLY A 335 -8.01 -4.28 23.28
C GLY A 335 -9.34 -4.69 23.86
N GLY A 336 -9.34 -5.63 24.78
CA GLY A 336 -10.52 -6.24 25.37
C GLY A 336 -11.42 -5.25 26.12
N GLY A 337 -12.33 -4.63 25.39
CA GLY A 337 -13.52 -4.02 25.92
C GLY A 337 -14.71 -4.88 25.49
N GLY A 338 -15.37 -5.54 26.42
CA GLY A 338 -16.49 -6.44 26.19
C GLY A 338 -17.54 -5.79 25.31
N ARG A 339 -17.71 -6.30 24.09
CA ARG A 339 -18.84 -5.96 23.22
C ARG A 339 -20.07 -6.69 23.79
N GLY A 340 -21.03 -5.93 24.30
CA GLY A 340 -22.37 -6.47 24.53
C GLY A 340 -22.93 -7.11 23.24
N PRO A 341 -23.95 -7.97 23.35
CA PRO A 341 -24.56 -8.61 22.18
C PRO A 341 -25.02 -7.54 21.19
N VAL A 342 -24.54 -7.67 19.93
CA VAL A 342 -24.93 -6.78 18.83
C VAL A 342 -26.28 -7.24 18.32
N THR A 343 -27.31 -6.36 18.38
CA THR A 343 -28.61 -6.71 17.80
C THR A 343 -28.55 -6.81 16.27
N PRO A 344 -29.46 -7.56 15.64
CA PRO A 344 -29.52 -7.68 14.16
C PRO A 344 -29.59 -6.31 13.47
N GLU A 345 -30.31 -5.35 14.05
CA GLU A 345 -30.46 -3.98 13.51
C GLU A 345 -29.14 -3.22 13.55
N VAL A 346 -28.40 -3.28 14.66
CA VAL A 346 -27.07 -2.67 14.80
C VAL A 346 -26.08 -3.32 13.83
N GLN A 347 -26.17 -4.63 13.64
CA GLN A 347 -25.32 -5.32 12.66
C GLN A 347 -25.66 -4.87 11.23
N ALA A 348 -26.95 -4.81 10.87
CA ALA A 348 -27.39 -4.34 9.56
C ALA A 348 -26.92 -2.91 9.29
N GLN A 349 -27.04 -2.02 10.29
CA GLN A 349 -26.55 -0.64 10.22
C GLN A 349 -25.03 -0.59 9.98
N ARG A 350 -24.24 -1.38 10.70
CA ARG A 350 -22.77 -1.44 10.50
C ARG A 350 -22.39 -1.89 9.09
N LEU A 351 -23.10 -2.89 8.56
CA LEU A 351 -22.85 -3.37 7.20
C LEU A 351 -23.22 -2.32 6.15
N ALA A 352 -24.33 -1.61 6.34
CA ALA A 352 -24.73 -0.51 5.45
C ALA A 352 -23.73 0.63 5.48
N THR A 353 -23.31 1.07 6.67
CA THR A 353 -22.32 2.12 6.85
C THR A 353 -20.97 1.76 6.24
N GLN A 354 -20.52 0.49 6.36
CA GLN A 354 -19.27 0.05 5.74
C GLN A 354 -19.30 0.18 4.21
N ARG A 355 -20.42 -0.15 3.56
CA ARG A 355 -20.58 0.04 2.12
C ARG A 355 -20.60 1.51 1.76
N GLU A 356 -21.37 2.32 2.49
CA GLU A 356 -21.44 3.77 2.28
C GLU A 356 -20.07 4.44 2.42
N ASP A 357 -19.27 4.05 3.42
CA ASP A 357 -17.92 4.56 3.62
C ASP A 357 -17.04 4.33 2.38
N LEU A 358 -17.13 3.14 1.79
CA LEU A 358 -16.39 2.82 0.56
C LEU A 358 -16.95 3.57 -0.66
N ASP A 359 -18.28 3.60 -0.84
CA ASP A 359 -18.94 4.25 -1.97
C ASP A 359 -18.60 5.75 -2.03
N VAL A 360 -18.68 6.44 -0.89
CA VAL A 360 -18.34 7.86 -0.77
C VAL A 360 -16.86 8.10 -1.06
N SER A 361 -15.97 7.26 -0.53
CA SER A 361 -14.52 7.37 -0.74
C SER A 361 -14.12 7.14 -2.20
N ILE A 362 -14.71 6.15 -2.87
CA ILE A 362 -14.47 5.89 -4.30
C ILE A 362 -15.03 7.03 -5.16
N LYS A 363 -16.21 7.55 -4.83
CA LYS A 363 -16.79 8.71 -5.52
C LYS A 363 -15.87 9.91 -5.42
N TYR A 364 -15.41 10.24 -4.20
CA TYR A 364 -14.46 11.33 -3.96
C TYR A 364 -13.18 11.18 -4.80
N THR A 365 -12.59 9.99 -4.78
CA THR A 365 -11.38 9.69 -5.55
C THR A 365 -11.59 9.90 -7.05
N LYS A 366 -12.73 9.47 -7.60
CA LYS A 366 -13.08 9.69 -9.03
C LYS A 366 -13.25 11.17 -9.37
N GLU A 367 -13.93 11.91 -8.51
CA GLU A 367 -14.13 13.35 -8.67
C GLU A 367 -12.82 14.12 -8.60
N LEU A 368 -11.91 13.71 -7.71
CA LEU A 368 -10.55 14.25 -7.64
C LEU A 368 -9.78 13.99 -8.94
N LEU A 369 -9.75 12.73 -9.40
CA LEU A 369 -9.05 12.36 -10.64
C LEU A 369 -9.59 13.07 -11.88
N ALA A 370 -10.88 13.39 -11.91
CA ALA A 370 -11.47 14.13 -13.00
C ALA A 370 -11.07 15.62 -13.02
N ARG A 371 -10.53 16.14 -11.90
CA ARG A 371 -10.02 17.51 -11.78
C ARG A 371 -8.51 17.63 -12.02
N LEU A 372 -7.76 16.52 -11.96
CA LEU A 372 -6.32 16.45 -12.22
C LEU A 372 -6.02 16.25 -13.70
#